data_c23aa446d3242392ed5e836f3b7e7f77
#
_entry.id   c23aa446d3242392ed5e836f3b7e7f77
#
_cell.length_a   1.000
_cell.length_b   1.000
_cell.length_c   1.000
_cell.angle_alpha   90.00
_cell.angle_beta   90.00
_cell.angle_gamma   90.00
#
_symmetry.space_group_name_H-M   'P 1'
#
loop_
_entity.id
_entity.type
_entity.pdbx_description
1 polymer ?
#
loop_
_entity_poly.entity_id
_entity_poly.type
_entity_poly.pdbx_seq_one_letter_code
_entity_poly.pdbx_strand_id
1 'polypeptide(L)'
;MTPNDGSTDGGSDREDAATDPADPRVGTGLLDVEMGPSSALAHLYRGELHRMKLWRERLDRTTNWAVLLMAAILTWAFSNETNPHYVILIGNAAVGLFLTIEARRYRAYDIWRSRVRSLQRNVWAPGLDPTRPLGDEQWRQKLAADYAEPTLKITMEEAVAHRLRRVYLPLFTILNGAWLLRVTAFTDATFPASARIGVLPGVVVTGLVAALMLGAAVVSLRPRTWHASDELREKDLRRDRPDSP
;
A
#
# COMPACT_ATOMS: atom_id res chain seq x y z
N MET A 1 -76.29 -27.48 -0.45
CA MET A 1 -75.46 -27.83 0.71
C MET A 1 -74.03 -27.98 0.22
N THR A 2 -73.28 -26.92 0.18
CA THR A 2 -71.91 -26.81 -0.37
C THR A 2 -70.92 -26.65 0.78
N PRO A 3 -69.79 -27.38 0.79
CA PRO A 3 -68.73 -27.13 1.71
C PRO A 3 -67.85 -25.98 1.22
N ASN A 4 -67.48 -25.21 2.13
CA ASN A 4 -66.60 -24.06 2.06
C ASN A 4 -65.13 -24.53 1.84
N ASP A 5 -64.52 -23.98 0.84
CA ASP A 5 -63.11 -24.23 0.51
C ASP A 5 -62.25 -23.06 1.09
N GLY A 6 -61.63 -23.30 2.19
CA GLY A 6 -60.70 -22.37 2.84
C GLY A 6 -59.29 -22.54 2.32
N SER A 7 -58.92 -21.91 1.23
CA SER A 7 -57.54 -21.79 0.83
C SER A 7 -56.86 -20.72 1.66
N THR A 8 -56.01 -21.16 2.56
CA THR A 8 -55.11 -20.31 3.34
C THR A 8 -53.99 -19.84 2.44
N ASP A 9 -54.05 -18.54 2.13
CA ASP A 9 -52.97 -17.78 1.55
C ASP A 9 -51.84 -17.62 2.59
N GLY A 10 -50.88 -18.52 2.53
CA GLY A 10 -49.70 -18.55 3.43
C GLY A 10 -48.38 -18.26 2.69
N GLY A 11 -48.46 -17.84 1.43
CA GLY A 11 -47.27 -17.65 0.60
C GLY A 11 -46.62 -16.25 0.61
N SER A 12 -47.41 -15.20 0.89
CA SER A 12 -46.94 -13.82 0.75
C SER A 12 -46.09 -13.34 1.93
N ASP A 13 -46.37 -13.84 3.13
CA ASP A 13 -45.66 -13.38 4.34
C ASP A 13 -44.19 -13.86 4.46
N ARG A 14 -43.83 -14.90 3.69
CA ARG A 14 -42.43 -15.38 3.68
C ARG A 14 -41.53 -14.69 2.68
N GLU A 15 -42.06 -14.14 1.60
CA GLU A 15 -41.30 -13.39 0.61
C GLU A 15 -41.03 -11.95 1.07
N ASP A 16 -41.97 -11.32 1.75
CA ASP A 16 -41.82 -9.95 2.27
C ASP A 16 -40.85 -9.88 3.47
N ALA A 17 -40.75 -10.95 4.28
CA ALA A 17 -39.82 -11.00 5.40
C ALA A 17 -38.32 -11.09 4.97
N ALA A 18 -38.05 -11.53 3.74
CA ALA A 18 -36.69 -11.64 3.22
C ALA A 18 -36.13 -10.32 2.67
N THR A 19 -36.97 -9.28 2.57
CA THR A 19 -36.61 -7.96 1.98
C THR A 19 -36.50 -6.85 3.01
N ASP A 20 -36.77 -7.11 4.29
CA ASP A 20 -36.57 -6.11 5.35
C ASP A 20 -35.05 -5.92 5.60
N PRO A 21 -34.49 -4.72 5.28
CA PRO A 21 -33.07 -4.44 5.52
C PRO A 21 -32.66 -4.46 7.00
N ALA A 22 -33.63 -4.46 7.91
CA ALA A 22 -33.40 -4.57 9.36
C ALA A 22 -33.33 -6.05 9.85
N ASP A 23 -33.69 -7.02 8.99
CA ASP A 23 -33.61 -8.45 9.37
C ASP A 23 -32.11 -8.87 9.47
N PRO A 24 -31.66 -9.30 10.64
CA PRO A 24 -30.26 -9.77 10.83
C PRO A 24 -29.92 -10.98 9.95
N ARG A 25 -30.91 -11.63 9.33
CA ARG A 25 -30.69 -12.74 8.41
C ARG A 25 -30.39 -12.33 6.97
N VAL A 26 -30.50 -11.05 6.63
CA VAL A 26 -30.18 -10.54 5.26
C VAL A 26 -28.78 -10.91 4.78
N GLY A 27 -27.84 -11.19 5.67
CA GLY A 27 -26.51 -11.66 5.36
C GLY A 27 -26.30 -13.19 5.42
N THR A 28 -27.31 -13.96 5.83
CA THR A 28 -27.19 -15.40 6.02
C THR A 28 -27.17 -16.13 4.69
N GLY A 29 -26.48 -16.53 3.99
CA GLY A 29 -26.46 -17.14 2.64
C GLY A 29 -25.29 -16.66 1.78
N LEU A 30 -24.54 -15.67 2.28
CA LEU A 30 -23.32 -15.22 1.63
C LEU A 30 -22.26 -16.34 1.57
N LEU A 31 -22.29 -17.24 2.55
CA LEU A 31 -21.37 -18.36 2.72
C LEU A 31 -22.16 -19.62 3.10
N ASP A 32 -22.97 -20.10 2.19
CA ASP A 32 -23.66 -21.37 2.38
C ASP A 32 -22.66 -22.53 2.25
N VAL A 33 -22.62 -23.39 3.27
CA VAL A 33 -21.67 -24.51 3.35
C VAL A 33 -22.00 -25.60 2.31
N GLU A 34 -23.28 -25.73 1.94
CA GLU A 34 -23.74 -26.76 1.02
C GLU A 34 -23.66 -26.38 -0.46
N MET A 35 -23.79 -25.08 -0.78
CA MET A 35 -23.82 -24.59 -2.17
C MET A 35 -22.51 -23.96 -2.66
N GLY A 36 -21.48 -23.89 -1.81
CA GLY A 36 -20.20 -23.25 -2.16
C GLY A 36 -20.28 -21.71 -2.20
N PRO A 37 -19.29 -21.03 -2.81
CA PRO A 37 -19.28 -19.58 -2.86
C PRO A 37 -20.48 -19.05 -3.64
N SER A 38 -21.40 -18.37 -2.96
CA SER A 38 -22.57 -17.76 -3.57
C SER A 38 -22.18 -16.69 -4.60
N SER A 39 -23.09 -16.38 -5.54
CA SER A 39 -22.91 -15.27 -6.49
C SER A 39 -22.63 -13.94 -5.78
N ALA A 40 -23.23 -13.72 -4.61
CA ALA A 40 -22.99 -12.54 -3.77
C ALA A 40 -21.54 -12.44 -3.30
N LEU A 41 -20.91 -13.56 -2.91
CA LEU A 41 -19.50 -13.60 -2.55
C LEU A 41 -18.59 -13.29 -3.74
N ALA A 42 -18.94 -13.77 -4.93
CA ALA A 42 -18.19 -13.45 -6.14
C ALA A 42 -18.28 -11.97 -6.51
N HIS A 43 -19.45 -11.35 -6.32
CA HIS A 43 -19.62 -9.89 -6.50
C HIS A 43 -18.86 -9.09 -5.46
N LEU A 44 -18.91 -9.50 -4.20
CA LEU A 44 -18.13 -8.88 -3.12
C LEU A 44 -16.62 -8.92 -3.44
N TYR A 45 -16.10 -10.07 -3.82
CA TYR A 45 -14.69 -10.25 -4.16
C TYR A 45 -14.26 -9.36 -5.34
N ARG A 46 -15.09 -9.27 -6.39
CA ARG A 46 -14.82 -8.34 -7.51
C ARG A 46 -14.79 -6.88 -7.05
N GLY A 47 -15.70 -6.48 -6.18
CA GLY A 47 -15.74 -5.14 -5.60
C GLY A 47 -14.47 -4.82 -4.81
N GLU A 48 -14.02 -5.74 -3.97
CA GLU A 48 -12.78 -5.58 -3.19
C GLU A 48 -11.53 -5.52 -4.08
N LEU A 49 -11.44 -6.38 -5.10
CA LEU A 49 -10.38 -6.34 -6.10
C LEU A 49 -10.34 -5.01 -6.85
N HIS A 50 -11.50 -4.49 -7.24
CA HIS A 50 -11.59 -3.22 -7.94
C HIS A 50 -11.10 -2.05 -7.06
N ARG A 51 -11.54 -2.00 -5.81
CA ARG A 51 -11.07 -1.00 -4.83
C ARG A 51 -9.56 -1.09 -4.60
N MET A 52 -9.03 -2.30 -4.43
CA MET A 52 -7.60 -2.53 -4.27
C MET A 52 -6.82 -2.03 -5.49
N LYS A 53 -7.27 -2.30 -6.72
CA LYS A 53 -6.66 -1.79 -7.97
C LYS A 53 -6.66 -0.28 -8.03
N LEU A 54 -7.79 0.38 -7.74
CA LEU A 54 -7.88 1.84 -7.74
C LEU A 54 -6.88 2.50 -6.78
N TRP A 55 -6.71 1.93 -5.58
CA TRP A 55 -5.74 2.44 -4.62
C TRP A 55 -4.30 2.22 -5.08
N ARG A 56 -4.01 1.09 -5.72
CA ARG A 56 -2.70 0.81 -6.33
C ARG A 56 -2.38 1.80 -7.45
N GLU A 57 -3.31 2.06 -8.35
CA GLU A 57 -3.13 3.05 -9.43
C GLU A 57 -2.85 4.46 -8.89
N ARG A 58 -3.50 4.84 -7.77
CA ARG A 58 -3.21 6.12 -7.09
C ARG A 58 -1.78 6.17 -6.53
N LEU A 59 -1.25 5.06 -6.03
CA LEU A 59 0.14 4.96 -5.56
C LEU A 59 1.10 5.11 -6.74
N ASP A 60 0.91 4.34 -7.80
CA ASP A 60 1.77 4.35 -8.98
C ASP A 60 1.80 5.74 -9.64
N ARG A 61 0.65 6.43 -9.69
CA ARG A 61 0.56 7.80 -10.19
C ARG A 61 1.39 8.79 -9.35
N THR A 62 1.41 8.66 -8.03
CA THR A 62 2.20 9.53 -7.15
C THR A 62 3.70 9.30 -7.37
N THR A 63 4.11 8.04 -7.50
CA THR A 63 5.49 7.68 -7.83
C THR A 63 5.92 8.28 -9.17
N ASN A 64 5.07 8.17 -10.21
CA ASN A 64 5.37 8.75 -11.52
C ASN A 64 5.57 10.27 -11.45
N TRP A 65 4.74 10.99 -10.70
CA TRP A 65 4.93 12.42 -10.48
C TRP A 65 6.23 12.76 -9.76
N ALA A 66 6.63 11.96 -8.76
CA ALA A 66 7.90 12.14 -8.06
C ALA A 66 9.10 11.96 -9.01
N VAL A 67 9.06 10.95 -9.87
CA VAL A 67 10.11 10.71 -10.89
C VAL A 67 10.16 11.83 -11.93
N LEU A 68 9.00 12.27 -12.43
CA LEU A 68 8.93 13.36 -13.41
C LEU A 68 9.48 14.67 -12.84
N LEU A 69 9.09 15.01 -11.60
CA LEU A 69 9.59 16.21 -10.94
C LEU A 69 11.10 16.13 -10.72
N MET A 70 11.61 14.97 -10.27
CA MET A 70 13.05 14.74 -10.11
C MET A 70 13.78 14.96 -11.45
N ALA A 71 13.28 14.35 -12.54
CA ALA A 71 13.88 14.50 -13.86
C ALA A 71 13.89 15.96 -14.32
N ALA A 72 12.80 16.70 -14.13
CA ALA A 72 12.71 18.11 -14.47
C ALA A 72 13.72 18.97 -13.68
N ILE A 73 13.82 18.72 -12.38
CA ILE A 73 14.77 19.42 -11.50
C ILE A 73 16.22 19.15 -11.94
N LEU A 74 16.56 17.90 -12.19
CA LEU A 74 17.91 17.54 -12.64
C LEU A 74 18.22 18.13 -14.02
N THR A 75 17.29 18.03 -14.98
CA THR A 75 17.47 18.65 -16.31
C THR A 75 17.73 20.13 -16.18
N TRP A 76 16.93 20.85 -15.38
CA TRP A 76 17.13 22.27 -15.17
C TRP A 76 18.45 22.56 -14.44
N ALA A 77 18.76 21.83 -13.35
CA ALA A 77 19.98 22.06 -12.58
C ALA A 77 21.27 21.88 -13.38
N PHE A 78 21.27 21.01 -14.38
CA PHE A 78 22.41 20.74 -15.25
C PHE A 78 22.34 21.44 -16.62
N SER A 79 21.29 22.21 -16.91
CA SER A 79 21.19 22.94 -18.19
C SER A 79 22.14 24.12 -18.30
N ASN A 80 22.58 24.68 -17.17
CA ASN A 80 23.52 25.79 -17.13
C ASN A 80 24.42 25.70 -15.87
N GLU A 81 25.69 26.04 -16.05
CA GLU A 81 26.66 26.04 -14.93
C GLU A 81 26.34 27.10 -13.84
N THR A 82 25.64 28.16 -14.20
CA THR A 82 25.22 29.20 -13.26
C THR A 82 23.99 28.83 -12.41
N ASN A 83 23.29 27.77 -12.74
CA ASN A 83 22.10 27.35 -12.00
C ASN A 83 22.47 26.92 -10.58
N PRO A 84 21.74 27.41 -9.56
CA PRO A 84 22.10 27.16 -8.18
C PRO A 84 21.84 25.70 -7.76
N HIS A 85 22.83 25.09 -7.14
CA HIS A 85 22.79 23.71 -6.68
C HIS A 85 21.68 23.42 -5.64
N TYR A 86 21.22 24.41 -4.88
CA TYR A 86 20.20 24.24 -3.84
C TYR A 86 18.82 23.83 -4.43
N VAL A 87 18.58 24.03 -5.71
CA VAL A 87 17.33 23.59 -6.36
C VAL A 87 17.20 22.06 -6.30
N ILE A 88 18.32 21.32 -6.36
CA ILE A 88 18.32 19.87 -6.17
C ILE A 88 17.89 19.53 -4.72
N LEU A 89 18.27 20.34 -3.74
CA LEU A 89 17.83 20.15 -2.35
C LEU A 89 16.35 20.47 -2.15
N ILE A 90 15.79 21.43 -2.90
CA ILE A 90 14.33 21.64 -2.97
C ILE A 90 13.66 20.40 -3.55
N GLY A 91 14.27 19.74 -4.53
CA GLY A 91 13.85 18.46 -5.05
C GLY A 91 13.76 17.36 -3.98
N ASN A 92 14.75 17.29 -3.07
CA ASN A 92 14.69 16.36 -1.94
C ASN A 92 13.48 16.63 -1.03
N ALA A 93 13.19 17.90 -0.73
CA ALA A 93 12.01 18.25 0.08
C ALA A 93 10.70 17.84 -0.63
N ALA A 94 10.59 18.07 -1.93
CA ALA A 94 9.43 17.67 -2.73
C ALA A 94 9.26 16.15 -2.79
N VAL A 95 10.33 15.39 -3.00
CA VAL A 95 10.33 13.91 -2.96
C VAL A 95 9.94 13.42 -1.57
N GLY A 96 10.39 14.06 -0.49
CA GLY A 96 9.96 13.76 0.88
C GLY A 96 8.47 14.00 1.11
N LEU A 97 7.90 15.05 0.51
CA LEU A 97 6.45 15.29 0.55
C LEU A 97 5.68 14.17 -0.18
N PHE A 98 6.13 13.78 -1.37
CA PHE A 98 5.53 12.66 -2.10
C PHE A 98 5.60 11.35 -1.32
N LEU A 99 6.73 11.05 -0.66
CA LEU A 99 6.86 9.90 0.23
C LEU A 99 5.79 9.92 1.34
N THR A 100 5.56 11.07 1.97
CA THR A 100 4.57 11.23 3.04
C THR A 100 3.15 10.99 2.54
N ILE A 101 2.80 11.57 1.38
CA ILE A 101 1.50 11.39 0.73
C ILE A 101 1.30 9.91 0.37
N GLU A 102 2.31 9.29 -0.20
CA GLU A 102 2.25 7.91 -0.64
C GLU A 102 2.17 6.93 0.53
N ALA A 103 2.89 7.17 1.62
CA ALA A 103 2.79 6.37 2.83
C ALA A 103 1.37 6.39 3.43
N ARG A 104 0.70 7.55 3.43
CA ARG A 104 -0.72 7.65 3.85
C ARG A 104 -1.63 6.84 2.93
N ARG A 105 -1.44 6.93 1.62
CA ARG A 105 -2.22 6.15 0.63
C ARG A 105 -1.93 4.65 0.73
N TYR A 106 -0.70 4.27 1.03
CA TYR A 106 -0.31 2.88 1.21
C TYR A 106 -1.03 2.23 2.39
N ARG A 107 -1.23 2.95 3.50
CA ARG A 107 -2.03 2.47 4.64
C ARG A 107 -3.48 2.20 4.25
N ALA A 108 -4.09 3.09 3.46
CA ALA A 108 -5.44 2.87 2.96
C ALA A 108 -5.51 1.68 1.98
N TYR A 109 -4.54 1.54 1.08
CA TYR A 109 -4.42 0.40 0.18
C TYR A 109 -4.34 -0.93 0.94
N ASP A 110 -3.59 -0.96 2.06
CA ASP A 110 -3.36 -2.18 2.84
C ASP A 110 -4.65 -2.74 3.46
N ILE A 111 -5.65 -1.89 3.80
CA ILE A 111 -6.96 -2.33 4.27
C ILE A 111 -7.62 -3.23 3.20
N TRP A 112 -7.72 -2.74 1.98
CA TRP A 112 -8.36 -3.47 0.88
C TRP A 112 -7.57 -4.71 0.48
N ARG A 113 -6.26 -4.60 0.44
CA ARG A 113 -5.36 -5.72 0.17
C ARG A 113 -5.53 -6.85 1.18
N SER A 114 -5.62 -6.53 2.47
CA SER A 114 -5.78 -7.54 3.52
C SER A 114 -7.12 -8.28 3.43
N ARG A 115 -8.22 -7.59 3.06
CA ARG A 115 -9.53 -8.21 2.84
C ARG A 115 -9.49 -9.19 1.66
N VAL A 116 -8.93 -8.75 0.53
CA VAL A 116 -8.77 -9.61 -0.66
C VAL A 116 -7.93 -10.85 -0.31
N ARG A 117 -6.82 -10.68 0.42
CA ARG A 117 -5.95 -11.79 0.82
C ARG A 117 -6.64 -12.74 1.81
N SER A 118 -7.44 -12.20 2.73
CA SER A 118 -8.24 -13.03 3.65
C SER A 118 -9.21 -13.92 2.89
N LEU A 119 -9.95 -13.37 1.90
CA LEU A 119 -10.84 -14.14 1.04
C LEU A 119 -10.08 -15.17 0.19
N GLN A 120 -8.95 -14.78 -0.39
CA GLN A 120 -8.12 -15.71 -1.18
C GLN A 120 -7.64 -16.90 -0.36
N ARG A 121 -7.15 -16.65 0.86
CA ARG A 121 -6.56 -17.68 1.73
C ARG A 121 -7.61 -18.62 2.32
N ASN A 122 -8.79 -18.09 2.69
CA ASN A 122 -9.76 -18.85 3.48
C ASN A 122 -10.98 -19.33 2.68
N VAL A 123 -11.19 -18.82 1.47
CA VAL A 123 -12.30 -19.24 0.59
C VAL A 123 -11.76 -19.89 -0.68
N TRP A 124 -10.96 -19.12 -1.47
CA TRP A 124 -10.55 -19.62 -2.78
C TRP A 124 -9.50 -20.71 -2.70
N ALA A 125 -8.48 -20.59 -1.85
CA ALA A 125 -7.43 -21.60 -1.75
C ALA A 125 -7.96 -22.96 -1.26
N PRO A 126 -8.76 -23.04 -0.17
CA PRO A 126 -9.38 -24.30 0.23
C PRO A 126 -10.43 -24.81 -0.76
N GLY A 127 -11.14 -23.92 -1.45
CA GLY A 127 -12.10 -24.31 -2.50
C GLY A 127 -11.45 -24.95 -3.73
N LEU A 128 -10.20 -24.59 -4.03
CA LEU A 128 -9.41 -25.17 -5.12
C LEU A 128 -8.65 -26.43 -4.67
N ASP A 129 -8.22 -26.46 -3.41
CA ASP A 129 -7.52 -27.60 -2.81
C ASP A 129 -8.10 -27.90 -1.42
N PRO A 130 -9.07 -28.83 -1.32
CA PRO A 130 -9.73 -29.17 -0.05
C PRO A 130 -8.81 -29.76 1.01
N THR A 131 -7.60 -30.18 0.63
CA THR A 131 -6.62 -30.74 1.57
C THR A 131 -5.88 -29.63 2.35
N ARG A 132 -5.97 -28.39 1.89
CA ARG A 132 -5.35 -27.24 2.56
C ARG A 132 -6.12 -26.85 3.82
N PRO A 133 -5.43 -26.72 4.96
CA PRO A 133 -6.06 -26.19 6.17
C PRO A 133 -6.47 -24.73 5.96
N LEU A 134 -7.51 -24.28 6.66
CA LEU A 134 -7.87 -22.87 6.74
C LEU A 134 -6.68 -22.08 7.29
N GLY A 135 -6.38 -20.94 6.69
CA GLY A 135 -5.26 -20.10 7.13
C GLY A 135 -5.50 -19.41 8.48
N ASP A 136 -6.77 -19.22 8.84
CA ASP A 136 -7.22 -18.63 10.11
C ASP A 136 -8.66 -19.05 10.39
N GLU A 137 -8.90 -19.80 11.45
CA GLU A 137 -10.23 -20.27 11.83
C GLU A 137 -11.21 -19.13 12.16
N GLN A 138 -10.71 -18.00 12.63
CA GLN A 138 -11.51 -16.83 12.99
C GLN A 138 -11.63 -15.79 11.87
N TRP A 139 -11.25 -16.13 10.65
CA TRP A 139 -11.21 -15.18 9.53
C TRP A 139 -12.56 -14.49 9.26
N ARG A 140 -13.68 -15.20 9.42
CA ARG A 140 -15.04 -14.64 9.22
C ARG A 140 -15.33 -13.53 10.20
N GLN A 141 -15.05 -13.77 11.49
CA GLN A 141 -15.26 -12.80 12.57
C GLN A 141 -14.37 -11.57 12.37
N LYS A 142 -13.08 -11.79 12.06
CA LYS A 142 -12.11 -10.72 11.78
C LYS A 142 -12.52 -9.89 10.57
N LEU A 143 -13.00 -10.55 9.51
CA LEU A 143 -13.44 -9.87 8.30
C LEU A 143 -14.75 -9.08 8.57
N ALA A 144 -15.71 -9.67 9.29
CA ALA A 144 -16.95 -8.99 9.66
C ALA A 144 -16.68 -7.77 10.54
N ALA A 145 -15.83 -7.86 11.53
CA ALA A 145 -15.40 -6.73 12.35
C ALA A 145 -14.73 -5.62 11.53
N ASP A 146 -13.88 -6.00 10.56
CA ASP A 146 -13.21 -5.05 9.67
C ASP A 146 -14.15 -4.38 8.67
N TYR A 147 -15.28 -5.02 8.32
CA TYR A 147 -16.35 -4.39 7.54
C TYR A 147 -17.19 -3.42 8.39
N ALA A 148 -17.47 -3.79 9.63
CA ALA A 148 -18.22 -2.93 10.56
C ALA A 148 -17.42 -1.68 10.94
N GLU A 149 -16.14 -1.86 11.28
CA GLU A 149 -15.23 -0.78 11.68
C GLU A 149 -13.87 -0.94 10.98
N PRO A 150 -13.67 -0.30 9.82
CA PRO A 150 -12.40 -0.37 9.10
C PRO A 150 -11.24 0.24 9.90
N THR A 151 -10.25 -0.55 10.23
CA THR A 151 -9.06 -0.10 10.98
C THR A 151 -7.80 -0.12 10.15
N LEU A 152 -6.91 0.84 10.40
CA LEU A 152 -5.58 0.86 9.79
C LEU A 152 -4.71 -0.25 10.38
N LYS A 153 -4.23 -1.17 9.55
CA LYS A 153 -3.51 -2.38 9.99
C LYS A 153 -2.01 -2.17 10.15
N ILE A 154 -1.47 -1.14 9.48
CA ILE A 154 -0.04 -0.80 9.54
C ILE A 154 0.17 0.60 10.09
N THR A 155 1.27 0.78 10.80
CA THR A 155 1.67 2.09 11.33
C THR A 155 2.16 3.02 10.22
N MET A 156 2.18 4.33 10.48
CA MET A 156 2.73 5.30 9.53
C MET A 156 4.23 5.08 9.31
N GLU A 157 4.95 4.74 10.36
CA GLU A 157 6.39 4.43 10.29
C GLU A 157 6.67 3.22 9.39
N GLU A 158 5.87 2.17 9.53
CA GLU A 158 5.97 0.96 8.71
C GLU A 158 5.69 1.26 7.23
N ALA A 159 4.65 2.05 6.94
CA ALA A 159 4.31 2.45 5.59
C ALA A 159 5.42 3.32 4.95
N VAL A 160 5.95 4.29 5.70
CA VAL A 160 7.09 5.11 5.25
C VAL A 160 8.30 4.25 4.96
N ALA A 161 8.68 3.35 5.87
CA ALA A 161 9.85 2.48 5.69
C ALA A 161 9.72 1.58 4.45
N HIS A 162 8.52 1.02 4.23
CA HIS A 162 8.26 0.19 3.07
C HIS A 162 8.43 0.95 1.76
N ARG A 163 7.79 2.14 1.67
CA ARG A 163 7.88 2.97 0.45
C ARG A 163 9.27 3.56 0.27
N LEU A 164 9.91 3.99 1.36
CA LEU A 164 11.28 4.49 1.35
C LEU A 164 12.23 3.46 0.77
N ARG A 165 12.23 2.24 1.30
CA ARG A 165 13.14 1.18 0.87
C ARG A 165 12.99 0.83 -0.62
N ARG A 166 11.75 0.73 -1.12
CA ARG A 166 11.47 0.25 -2.48
C ARG A 166 11.58 1.31 -3.57
N VAL A 167 11.22 2.54 -3.25
CA VAL A 167 11.02 3.60 -4.27
C VAL A 167 11.85 4.84 -3.95
N TYR A 168 11.71 5.37 -2.75
CA TYR A 168 12.22 6.71 -2.45
C TYR A 168 13.71 6.74 -2.10
N LEU A 169 14.27 5.67 -1.54
CA LEU A 169 15.71 5.61 -1.28
C LEU A 169 16.55 5.72 -2.56
N PRO A 170 16.24 5.00 -3.66
CA PRO A 170 16.87 5.26 -4.96
C PRO A 170 16.72 6.70 -5.46
N LEU A 171 15.54 7.32 -5.33
CA LEU A 171 15.31 8.70 -5.75
C LEU A 171 16.16 9.69 -4.94
N PHE A 172 16.21 9.54 -3.62
CA PHE A 172 17.09 10.33 -2.76
C PHE A 172 18.57 10.12 -3.10
N THR A 173 18.99 8.89 -3.38
CA THR A 173 20.37 8.59 -3.76
C THR A 173 20.76 9.27 -5.06
N ILE A 174 19.88 9.26 -6.08
CA ILE A 174 20.12 9.94 -7.35
C ILE A 174 20.20 11.46 -7.15
N LEU A 175 19.23 12.07 -6.44
CA LEU A 175 19.23 13.51 -6.18
C LEU A 175 20.48 13.96 -5.41
N ASN A 176 20.84 13.24 -4.36
CA ASN A 176 21.99 13.62 -3.53
C ASN A 176 23.32 13.32 -4.22
N GLY A 177 23.39 12.25 -5.05
CA GLY A 177 24.53 11.99 -5.92
C GLY A 177 24.71 13.10 -6.96
N ALA A 178 23.62 13.51 -7.60
CA ALA A 178 23.62 14.62 -8.56
C ALA A 178 23.99 15.96 -7.87
N TRP A 179 23.48 16.20 -6.66
CA TRP A 179 23.86 17.37 -5.88
C TRP A 179 25.37 17.35 -5.52
N LEU A 180 25.89 16.23 -5.07
CA LEU A 180 27.31 16.07 -4.77
C LEU A 180 28.18 16.33 -6.01
N LEU A 181 27.81 15.73 -7.15
CA LEU A 181 28.48 15.98 -8.42
C LEU A 181 28.46 17.47 -8.78
N ARG A 182 27.32 18.15 -8.58
CA ARG A 182 27.15 19.56 -8.90
C ARG A 182 28.09 20.45 -8.07
N VAL A 183 28.22 20.20 -6.76
CA VAL A 183 29.06 21.01 -5.86
C VAL A 183 30.54 20.65 -5.88
N THR A 184 30.91 19.52 -6.48
CA THR A 184 32.33 19.09 -6.58
C THR A 184 32.92 19.30 -7.98
N ALA A 185 32.17 19.05 -9.05
CA ALA A 185 32.66 19.05 -10.42
C ALA A 185 32.39 20.34 -11.20
N PHE A 186 31.42 21.16 -10.75
CA PHE A 186 30.97 22.36 -11.46
C PHE A 186 31.20 23.65 -10.65
N THR A 187 32.18 23.65 -9.77
CA THR A 187 32.48 24.82 -8.90
C THR A 187 33.97 24.87 -8.63
N ASP A 188 34.56 26.06 -8.72
CA ASP A 188 35.98 26.28 -8.44
C ASP A 188 36.30 26.24 -6.94
N ALA A 189 35.28 26.40 -6.08
CA ALA A 189 35.43 26.34 -4.63
C ALA A 189 35.65 24.90 -4.15
N THR A 190 36.54 24.73 -3.18
CA THR A 190 36.78 23.41 -2.57
C THR A 190 35.62 22.95 -1.73
N PHE A 191 35.24 21.67 -1.87
CA PHE A 191 34.26 21.03 -1.01
C PHE A 191 34.78 20.96 0.44
N PRO A 192 33.92 21.22 1.48
CA PRO A 192 32.51 21.50 1.45
C PRO A 192 32.10 22.97 1.31
N ALA A 193 33.04 23.91 1.16
CA ALA A 193 32.71 25.33 1.04
C ALA A 193 31.84 25.64 -0.19
N SER A 194 32.00 24.89 -1.29
CA SER A 194 31.20 24.95 -2.51
C SER A 194 29.70 24.70 -2.28
N ALA A 195 29.33 24.00 -1.22
CA ALA A 195 27.94 23.70 -0.86
C ALA A 195 27.23 24.82 -0.10
N ARG A 196 27.83 26.00 0.02
CA ARG A 196 27.26 27.17 0.71
C ARG A 196 25.96 27.63 0.05
N ILE A 197 24.96 27.99 0.89
CA ILE A 197 23.66 28.53 0.44
C ILE A 197 23.39 29.81 1.20
N GLY A 198 23.53 30.95 0.56
CA GLY A 198 23.33 32.25 1.20
C GLY A 198 24.21 32.41 2.43
N VAL A 199 23.62 32.53 3.61
CA VAL A 199 24.32 32.68 4.92
C VAL A 199 24.73 31.33 5.54
N LEU A 200 24.20 30.21 5.03
CA LEU A 200 24.51 28.88 5.57
C LEU A 200 25.86 28.37 5.08
N PRO A 201 26.81 28.05 5.99
CA PRO A 201 28.10 27.50 5.61
C PRO A 201 27.92 26.15 4.90
N GLY A 202 28.77 25.83 3.91
CA GLY A 202 28.71 24.57 3.16
C GLY A 202 28.83 23.32 4.03
N VAL A 203 29.58 23.39 5.12
CA VAL A 203 29.68 22.27 6.10
C VAL A 203 28.33 21.95 6.73
N VAL A 204 27.54 22.98 7.07
CA VAL A 204 26.19 22.77 7.65
C VAL A 204 25.24 22.13 6.62
N VAL A 205 25.26 22.66 5.39
CA VAL A 205 24.42 22.09 4.30
C VAL A 205 24.79 20.64 4.03
N THR A 206 26.08 20.34 3.92
CA THR A 206 26.59 18.97 3.72
C THR A 206 26.20 18.05 4.88
N GLY A 207 26.32 18.54 6.11
CA GLY A 207 25.91 17.80 7.31
C GLY A 207 24.42 17.47 7.33
N LEU A 208 23.56 18.42 6.92
CA LEU A 208 22.12 18.20 6.81
C LEU A 208 21.77 17.15 5.73
N VAL A 209 22.43 17.22 4.58
CA VAL A 209 22.24 16.22 3.50
C VAL A 209 22.71 14.84 3.96
N ALA A 210 23.87 14.75 4.60
CA ALA A 210 24.36 13.47 5.15
C ALA A 210 23.42 12.90 6.24
N ALA A 211 22.90 13.75 7.13
CA ALA A 211 21.94 13.36 8.15
C ALA A 211 20.62 12.87 7.54
N LEU A 212 20.13 13.53 6.49
CA LEU A 212 18.94 13.09 5.74
C LEU A 212 19.16 11.69 5.14
N MET A 213 20.28 11.47 4.48
CA MET A 213 20.60 10.19 3.85
C MET A 213 20.80 9.09 4.88
N LEU A 214 21.50 9.37 5.98
CA LEU A 214 21.68 8.42 7.08
C LEU A 214 20.34 8.07 7.73
N GLY A 215 19.50 9.07 8.02
CA GLY A 215 18.17 8.86 8.56
C GLY A 215 17.31 8.02 7.63
N ALA A 216 17.31 8.31 6.33
CA ALA A 216 16.60 7.50 5.31
C ALA A 216 17.11 6.05 5.27
N ALA A 217 18.43 5.85 5.31
CA ALA A 217 19.03 4.51 5.35
C ALA A 217 18.64 3.75 6.63
N VAL A 218 18.75 4.39 7.80
CA VAL A 218 18.38 3.79 9.10
C VAL A 218 16.89 3.40 9.10
N VAL A 219 15.99 4.31 8.68
CA VAL A 219 14.57 4.03 8.59
C VAL A 219 14.26 2.90 7.61
N SER A 220 14.98 2.84 6.49
CA SER A 220 14.81 1.81 5.46
C SER A 220 15.32 0.44 5.89
N LEU A 221 16.45 0.38 6.61
CA LEU A 221 17.15 -0.87 6.93
C LEU A 221 16.80 -1.44 8.31
N ARG A 222 16.20 -0.63 9.18
CA ARG A 222 15.84 -1.07 10.54
C ARG A 222 14.95 -2.32 10.46
N PRO A 223 15.33 -3.43 11.13
CA PRO A 223 14.50 -4.62 11.20
C PRO A 223 13.18 -4.30 11.92
N ARG A 224 12.07 -4.66 11.31
CA ARG A 224 10.73 -4.48 11.86
C ARG A 224 9.97 -5.80 11.81
N THR A 225 9.16 -6.04 12.84
CA THR A 225 8.07 -7.02 12.76
C THR A 225 6.99 -6.41 11.88
N TRP A 226 6.91 -6.85 10.62
CA TRP A 226 5.91 -6.36 9.69
C TRP A 226 4.52 -6.84 10.10
N HIS A 227 3.65 -5.89 10.41
CA HIS A 227 2.23 -6.17 10.62
C HIS A 227 1.45 -6.24 9.30
N ALA A 228 2.07 -5.84 8.18
CA ALA A 228 1.51 -6.05 6.85
C ALA A 228 1.41 -7.54 6.58
N SER A 229 0.30 -8.13 7.02
CA SER A 229 -0.02 -9.54 6.82
C SER A 229 -0.05 -9.83 5.32
N ASP A 230 0.61 -10.92 4.92
CA ASP A 230 0.55 -11.48 3.57
C ASP A 230 1.28 -10.72 2.44
N GLU A 231 2.25 -9.90 2.73
CA GLU A 231 3.18 -9.48 1.69
C GLU A 231 4.08 -10.66 1.33
N LEU A 232 4.08 -11.04 0.03
CA LEU A 232 4.98 -12.07 -0.50
C LEU A 232 6.42 -11.63 -0.23
N ARG A 233 7.09 -12.26 0.72
CA ARG A 233 8.51 -12.04 1.00
C ARG A 233 9.33 -12.89 0.04
N GLU A 234 10.43 -12.36 -0.41
CA GLU A 234 11.41 -13.13 -1.19
C GLU A 234 11.86 -14.42 -0.46
N LYS A 235 11.78 -14.43 0.88
CA LYS A 235 12.02 -15.63 1.70
C LYS A 235 10.95 -16.71 1.51
N ASP A 236 9.71 -16.34 1.23
CA ASP A 236 8.61 -17.29 1.00
C ASP A 236 8.77 -17.94 -0.37
N LEU A 237 9.31 -17.21 -1.36
CA LEU A 237 9.65 -17.76 -2.69
C LEU A 237 10.78 -18.79 -2.66
N ARG A 238 11.67 -18.74 -1.66
CA ARG A 238 12.74 -19.75 -1.47
C ARG A 238 12.25 -21.01 -0.77
N ARG A 239 11.16 -20.90 0.00
CA ARG A 239 10.60 -22.02 0.75
C ARG A 239 9.76 -22.96 -0.12
N ASP A 240 9.20 -22.43 -1.21
CA ASP A 240 8.38 -23.19 -2.18
C ASP A 240 9.20 -23.74 -3.38
N ARG A 241 10.54 -23.58 -3.36
CA ARG A 241 11.38 -24.26 -4.34
C ARG A 241 11.64 -25.68 -3.80
N PRO A 242 11.00 -26.72 -4.36
CA PRO A 242 11.41 -28.07 -4.05
C PRO A 242 12.90 -28.17 -4.45
N ASP A 243 13.71 -28.66 -3.55
CA ASP A 243 15.10 -29.00 -3.85
C ASP A 243 15.08 -29.88 -5.10
N SER A 244 15.51 -29.31 -6.22
CA SER A 244 15.75 -30.06 -7.44
C SER A 244 16.93 -30.98 -7.19
N PRO A 245 16.85 -32.28 -7.52
CA PRO A 245 17.89 -33.24 -7.30
C PRO A 245 19.17 -32.89 -8.09
#